data_15366f4e987da8f73231bf52bca24d13
#
_entry.id   15366f4e987da8f73231bf52bca24d13
#
_cell.length_a   1.000
_cell.length_b   1.000
_cell.length_c   1.000
_cell.angle_alpha   90.00
_cell.angle_beta   90.00
_cell.angle_gamma   90.00
#
_symmetry.space_group_name_H-M   'P 1'
#
loop_
_entity.id
_entity.type
_entity.pdbx_description
1 polymer ?
#
loop_
_entity_poly.entity_id
_entity_poly.type
_entity_poly.pdbx_seq_one_letter_code
_entity_poly.pdbx_strand_id
1 'polypeptide(L)'
;MKKVLIILILFTAIGCKPKKVQNGNSRTTESPEKVNPVKERFSKMEADALKEPYSGIFSGKSDSTDFFQIRSTGVSTLPILQAAREFLKNLSPSQIERTTFNIDDKEWRKWSNVDNGIYDRHGVSLKELNNNQKKDAFLLIQESLSAKGLQLSKDIMKTDQTLKELNNGSLDYDEELYFLTIMGNPSGTEPWGWQLDGHHLVINYFILGDQVVMSPVFMGGEPIITTSGKYKGNTLFQDEQNLGLALMKSLEPAQQKEATITKIKSGNNNVAGANKDNLILNYEGIPVSKFTNEQQEKLLDLIYLYISNIREGHDKVKMEEVMEHMDNTWFSWIGYTTEDAVFYYRIHSPVILIEFDHQRVASIPNADDGKPTRNHIHTVVRTPNGNDYGKDLLRQHKERHHHKN
;
A
#
# COMPACT_ATOMS: atom_id res chain seq x y z
N MET A 1 -53.41 -81.23 9.17
CA MET A 1 -52.24 -82.07 8.93
C MET A 1 -51.01 -81.20 8.91
N LYS A 2 -50.28 -81.17 10.02
CA LYS A 2 -49.08 -80.29 10.21
C LYS A 2 -47.86 -81.11 9.86
N LYS A 3 -47.03 -80.65 8.91
CA LYS A 3 -45.69 -81.20 8.63
C LYS A 3 -44.65 -80.41 9.44
N VAL A 4 -43.95 -81.13 10.33
CA VAL A 4 -42.80 -80.59 11.08
C VAL A 4 -41.56 -80.89 10.26
N LEU A 5 -40.75 -79.84 10.04
CA LEU A 5 -39.45 -79.90 9.37
C LEU A 5 -38.36 -79.77 10.44
N ILE A 6 -37.59 -80.84 10.60
CA ILE A 6 -36.44 -80.93 11.52
C ILE A 6 -35.21 -80.46 10.75
N ILE A 7 -34.57 -79.37 11.24
CA ILE A 7 -33.28 -78.85 10.68
C ILE A 7 -32.16 -79.35 11.57
N LEU A 8 -31.28 -80.15 11.00
CA LEU A 8 -30.07 -80.70 11.61
C LEU A 8 -28.96 -79.61 11.54
N ILE A 9 -28.45 -79.22 12.70
CA ILE A 9 -27.34 -78.27 12.79
C ILE A 9 -26.03 -79.04 12.89
N LEU A 10 -25.16 -78.90 11.86
CA LEU A 10 -23.80 -79.43 11.90
C LEU A 10 -22.88 -78.38 12.50
N PHE A 11 -22.23 -78.66 13.61
CA PHE A 11 -21.13 -77.85 14.14
C PHE A 11 -19.85 -78.26 13.43
N THR A 12 -19.24 -77.26 12.67
CA THR A 12 -17.86 -77.40 12.23
C THR A 12 -16.98 -76.42 13.04
N ALA A 13 -16.05 -76.99 13.78
CA ALA A 13 -15.02 -76.22 14.50
C ALA A 13 -14.02 -75.62 13.49
N ILE A 14 -13.91 -74.29 13.44
CA ILE A 14 -12.88 -73.63 12.70
C ILE A 14 -11.87 -73.03 13.68
N GLY A 15 -10.63 -73.49 13.61
CA GLY A 15 -9.51 -73.04 14.43
C GLY A 15 -9.08 -71.63 14.12
N CYS A 16 -8.90 -70.78 15.14
CA CYS A 16 -8.32 -69.47 15.06
C CYS A 16 -6.83 -69.53 14.75
N LYS A 17 -6.42 -68.95 13.61
CA LYS A 17 -5.04 -68.55 13.38
C LYS A 17 -4.88 -67.03 13.72
N PRO A 18 -3.81 -66.63 14.41
CA PRO A 18 -3.61 -65.20 14.74
C PRO A 18 -3.32 -64.41 13.49
N LYS A 19 -4.10 -63.30 13.28
CA LYS A 19 -3.81 -62.29 12.25
C LYS A 19 -2.60 -61.44 12.66
N LYS A 20 -1.55 -61.42 11.81
CA LYS A 20 -0.49 -60.46 11.85
C LYS A 20 -1.08 -59.04 11.67
N VAL A 21 -0.82 -58.16 12.64
CA VAL A 21 -1.06 -56.72 12.52
C VAL A 21 -0.07 -56.20 11.49
N GLN A 22 -0.55 -55.87 10.29
CA GLN A 22 0.17 -55.02 9.36
C GLN A 22 -0.03 -53.57 9.80
N ASN A 23 1.06 -52.93 10.31
CA ASN A 23 1.15 -51.48 10.40
C ASN A 23 1.10 -50.89 9.00
N GLY A 24 -0.08 -50.53 8.56
CA GLY A 24 -0.30 -49.74 7.39
C GLY A 24 0.01 -48.26 7.74
N ASN A 25 1.23 -47.81 7.50
CA ASN A 25 1.51 -46.40 7.34
C ASN A 25 0.72 -45.92 6.10
N SER A 26 -0.50 -45.46 6.30
CA SER A 26 -1.15 -44.61 5.30
C SER A 26 -0.41 -43.25 5.28
N ARG A 27 0.63 -43.16 4.48
CA ARG A 27 1.06 -41.85 3.96
C ARG A 27 -0.13 -41.33 3.17
N THR A 28 -0.87 -40.43 3.78
CA THR A 28 -1.67 -39.45 3.02
C THR A 28 -0.69 -38.71 2.15
N THR A 29 -0.60 -39.07 0.88
CA THR A 29 -0.01 -38.22 -0.13
C THR A 29 -0.94 -37.02 -0.24
N GLU A 30 -0.63 -35.94 0.48
CA GLU A 30 -1.16 -34.62 0.16
C GLU A 30 -0.85 -34.41 -1.33
N SER A 31 -1.89 -34.28 -2.13
CA SER A 31 -1.72 -33.84 -3.51
C SER A 31 -0.97 -32.52 -3.46
N PRO A 32 0.06 -32.29 -4.29
CA PRO A 32 0.76 -31.02 -4.30
C PRO A 32 -0.29 -29.93 -4.50
N GLU A 33 -0.35 -28.99 -3.54
CA GLU A 33 -1.21 -27.83 -3.60
C GLU A 33 -0.96 -27.16 -4.94
N LYS A 34 -2.01 -26.95 -5.75
CA LYS A 34 -1.85 -26.33 -7.07
C LYS A 34 -1.39 -24.89 -6.82
N VAL A 35 -0.12 -24.65 -7.07
CA VAL A 35 0.48 -23.34 -6.92
C VAL A 35 -0.29 -22.34 -7.80
N ASN A 36 -0.75 -21.24 -7.20
CA ASN A 36 -1.42 -20.17 -7.93
C ASN A 36 -0.40 -19.44 -8.81
N PRO A 37 -0.48 -19.52 -10.15
CA PRO A 37 0.53 -18.94 -11.04
C PRO A 37 0.60 -17.41 -10.95
N VAL A 38 -0.48 -16.75 -10.51
CA VAL A 38 -0.50 -15.30 -10.28
C VAL A 38 0.31 -14.98 -9.03
N LYS A 39 0.13 -15.73 -7.95
CA LYS A 39 0.90 -15.59 -6.71
C LYS A 39 2.40 -15.81 -6.95
N GLU A 40 2.78 -16.86 -7.70
CA GLU A 40 4.18 -17.09 -8.10
C GLU A 40 4.77 -15.89 -8.86
N ARG A 41 4.00 -15.30 -9.77
CA ARG A 41 4.44 -14.13 -10.53
C ARG A 41 4.73 -12.95 -9.61
N PHE A 42 3.84 -12.63 -8.64
CA PHE A 42 4.07 -11.52 -7.71
C PHE A 42 5.26 -11.80 -6.79
N SER A 43 5.39 -12.99 -6.24
CA SER A 43 6.55 -13.40 -5.43
C SER A 43 7.86 -13.30 -6.21
N LYS A 44 7.85 -13.68 -7.49
CA LYS A 44 9.02 -13.54 -8.35
C LYS A 44 9.35 -12.08 -8.64
N MET A 45 8.36 -11.23 -8.91
CA MET A 45 8.57 -9.80 -9.16
C MET A 45 9.21 -9.12 -7.94
N GLU A 46 8.72 -9.41 -6.73
CA GLU A 46 9.30 -8.91 -5.48
C GLU A 46 10.74 -9.44 -5.31
N ALA A 47 10.95 -10.74 -5.43
CA ALA A 47 12.28 -11.34 -5.28
C ALA A 47 13.30 -10.76 -6.28
N ASP A 48 12.87 -10.49 -7.51
CA ASP A 48 13.72 -9.89 -8.54
C ASP A 48 14.04 -8.41 -8.19
N ALA A 49 13.06 -7.63 -7.73
CA ALA A 49 13.27 -6.25 -7.30
C ALA A 49 14.21 -6.13 -6.08
N LEU A 50 14.16 -7.10 -5.16
CA LEU A 50 14.99 -7.14 -3.95
C LEU A 50 16.44 -7.61 -4.17
N LYS A 51 16.77 -8.11 -5.37
CA LYS A 51 18.17 -8.46 -5.72
C LYS A 51 19.06 -7.23 -5.78
N GLU A 52 18.52 -6.14 -6.32
CA GLU A 52 19.23 -4.88 -6.41
C GLU A 52 19.15 -4.11 -5.07
N PRO A 53 20.27 -3.54 -4.59
CA PRO A 53 20.23 -2.59 -3.49
C PRO A 53 19.24 -1.45 -3.77
N TYR A 54 18.66 -0.90 -2.71
CA TYR A 54 17.83 0.29 -2.84
C TYR A 54 18.68 1.47 -3.34
N SER A 55 18.23 2.14 -4.40
CA SER A 55 18.80 3.39 -4.88
C SER A 55 17.80 4.55 -4.80
N GLY A 56 16.54 4.29 -5.01
CA GLY A 56 15.47 5.29 -5.05
C GLY A 56 15.00 5.62 -6.47
N ILE A 57 13.97 6.45 -6.54
CA ILE A 57 13.50 7.05 -7.79
C ILE A 57 14.24 8.36 -7.99
N PHE A 58 14.99 8.48 -9.08
CA PHE A 58 15.72 9.69 -9.42
C PHE A 58 15.03 10.46 -10.55
N SER A 59 14.97 11.78 -10.40
CA SER A 59 14.41 12.70 -11.39
C SER A 59 15.47 13.15 -12.38
N GLY A 60 15.69 12.33 -13.42
CA GLY A 60 16.70 12.62 -14.44
C GLY A 60 18.14 12.44 -13.96
N LYS A 61 19.08 13.13 -14.60
CA LYS A 61 20.50 13.17 -14.17
C LYS A 61 20.70 14.33 -13.20
N SER A 62 20.13 14.24 -12.00
CA SER A 62 20.45 15.21 -10.95
C SER A 62 21.72 14.78 -10.23
N ASP A 63 22.75 15.62 -10.28
CA ASP A 63 23.98 15.45 -9.48
C ASP A 63 23.78 15.97 -8.04
N SER A 64 22.62 16.55 -7.70
CA SER A 64 22.31 17.07 -6.37
C SER A 64 21.75 15.96 -5.49
N THR A 65 22.38 15.75 -4.34
CA THR A 65 21.95 14.81 -3.29
C THR A 65 21.41 15.54 -2.06
N ASP A 66 21.29 16.86 -2.08
CA ASP A 66 21.06 17.70 -0.90
C ASP A 66 19.61 18.21 -0.80
N PHE A 67 18.65 17.43 -1.30
CA PHE A 67 17.23 17.79 -1.21
C PHE A 67 16.67 17.62 0.21
N PHE A 68 17.24 16.73 1.00
CA PHE A 68 16.73 16.40 2.34
C PHE A 68 17.85 16.63 3.36
N GLN A 69 17.53 17.27 4.46
CA GLN A 69 18.48 17.52 5.54
C GLN A 69 17.90 17.09 6.88
N ILE A 70 18.73 16.47 7.72
CA ILE A 70 18.33 16.24 9.10
C ILE A 70 18.27 17.59 9.82
N ARG A 71 17.06 17.99 10.20
CA ARG A 71 16.76 19.24 10.91
C ARG A 71 15.64 19.03 11.92
N SER A 72 15.52 19.87 12.92
CA SER A 72 14.32 19.88 13.75
C SER A 72 13.18 20.56 12.98
N THR A 73 12.01 19.94 13.03
CA THR A 73 10.76 20.49 12.47
C THR A 73 9.95 21.28 13.51
N GLY A 74 10.24 21.06 14.79
CA GLY A 74 9.45 21.59 15.91
C GLY A 74 8.10 20.88 16.11
N VAL A 75 7.79 19.83 15.31
CA VAL A 75 6.56 19.07 15.40
C VAL A 75 6.79 17.76 16.15
N SER A 76 6.17 17.60 17.32
CA SER A 76 6.43 16.47 18.20
C SER A 76 5.96 15.13 17.61
N THR A 77 6.87 14.14 17.57
CA THR A 77 6.58 12.73 17.27
C THR A 77 6.33 11.89 18.52
N LEU A 78 6.34 12.50 19.71
CA LEU A 78 6.15 11.77 20.98
C LEU A 78 4.84 10.98 21.06
N PRO A 79 3.69 11.47 20.60
CA PRO A 79 2.45 10.67 20.58
C PRO A 79 2.58 9.41 19.73
N ILE A 80 3.22 9.49 18.57
CA ILE A 80 3.48 8.34 17.68
C ILE A 80 4.37 7.31 18.38
N LEU A 81 5.44 7.79 19.01
CA LEU A 81 6.37 6.95 19.78
C LEU A 81 5.67 6.20 20.92
N GLN A 82 4.82 6.90 21.68
CA GLN A 82 4.07 6.30 22.79
C GLN A 82 3.10 5.24 22.30
N ALA A 83 2.37 5.52 21.21
CA ALA A 83 1.43 4.59 20.60
C ALA A 83 2.14 3.32 20.07
N ALA A 84 3.30 3.46 19.41
CA ALA A 84 4.08 2.33 18.93
C ALA A 84 4.59 1.44 20.09
N ARG A 85 5.05 2.04 21.17
CA ARG A 85 5.50 1.29 22.35
C ARG A 85 4.37 0.54 23.04
N GLU A 86 3.21 1.15 23.17
CA GLU A 86 2.04 0.49 23.77
C GLU A 86 1.53 -0.66 22.88
N PHE A 87 1.51 -0.47 21.55
CA PHE A 87 1.20 -1.53 20.60
C PHE A 87 2.14 -2.73 20.76
N LEU A 88 3.45 -2.51 20.71
CA LEU A 88 4.44 -3.59 20.86
C LEU A 88 4.35 -4.29 22.22
N LYS A 89 4.15 -3.55 23.31
CA LYS A 89 4.04 -4.10 24.67
C LYS A 89 2.88 -5.09 24.84
N ASN A 90 1.80 -4.89 24.09
CA ASN A 90 0.59 -5.70 24.20
C ASN A 90 0.55 -6.88 23.21
N LEU A 91 1.56 -7.01 22.33
CA LEU A 91 1.73 -8.17 21.44
C LEU A 91 2.28 -9.38 22.21
N SER A 92 1.88 -10.57 21.80
CA SER A 92 2.52 -11.83 22.26
C SER A 92 3.95 -11.95 21.70
N PRO A 93 4.83 -12.78 22.33
CA PRO A 93 6.19 -12.99 21.82
C PRO A 93 6.24 -13.42 20.34
N SER A 94 5.34 -14.29 19.91
CA SER A 94 5.26 -14.75 18.53
C SER A 94 4.76 -13.66 17.55
N GLN A 95 3.91 -12.75 18.02
CA GLN A 95 3.50 -11.58 17.24
C GLN A 95 4.65 -10.59 17.11
N ILE A 96 5.40 -10.31 18.20
CA ILE A 96 6.58 -9.43 18.18
C ILE A 96 7.60 -9.94 17.17
N GLU A 97 7.94 -11.24 17.20
CA GLU A 97 8.91 -11.85 16.28
C GLU A 97 8.56 -11.64 14.81
N ARG A 98 7.27 -11.69 14.45
CA ARG A 98 6.80 -11.48 13.08
C ARG A 98 6.64 -10.02 12.69
N THR A 99 6.54 -9.12 13.68
CA THR A 99 6.18 -7.71 13.47
C THR A 99 7.41 -6.82 13.45
N THR A 100 8.52 -7.20 14.11
CA THR A 100 9.67 -6.32 14.29
C THR A 100 10.85 -6.70 13.39
N PHE A 101 11.39 -5.72 12.71
CA PHE A 101 12.51 -5.84 11.78
C PHE A 101 13.59 -4.80 12.08
N ASN A 102 14.81 -5.03 11.59
CA ASN A 102 15.85 -4.01 11.67
C ASN A 102 15.50 -2.79 10.81
N ILE A 103 16.00 -1.60 11.19
CA ILE A 103 15.76 -0.36 10.44
C ILE A 103 16.24 -0.43 8.99
N ASP A 104 17.25 -1.25 8.70
CA ASP A 104 17.79 -1.45 7.35
C ASP A 104 17.16 -2.62 6.61
N ASP A 105 16.24 -3.32 7.21
CA ASP A 105 15.66 -4.52 6.62
C ASP A 105 15.03 -4.23 5.25
N LYS A 106 15.12 -5.22 4.37
CA LYS A 106 14.46 -5.20 3.06
C LYS A 106 12.95 -5.24 3.18
N GLU A 107 12.42 -5.53 4.37
CA GLU A 107 10.98 -5.54 4.67
C GLU A 107 10.29 -4.24 4.29
N TRP A 108 10.95 -3.08 4.44
CA TRP A 108 10.45 -1.81 3.93
C TRP A 108 9.96 -1.86 2.48
N ARG A 109 10.60 -2.67 1.64
CA ARG A 109 10.35 -2.77 0.19
C ARG A 109 9.39 -3.90 -0.19
N LYS A 110 8.95 -4.69 0.79
CA LYS A 110 8.00 -5.77 0.61
C LYS A 110 6.60 -5.25 0.93
N TRP A 111 5.94 -4.78 -0.09
CA TRP A 111 4.56 -4.35 -0.04
C TRP A 111 3.90 -4.49 -1.41
N SER A 112 2.58 -4.67 -1.42
CA SER A 112 1.83 -4.75 -2.66
C SER A 112 0.39 -4.30 -2.46
N ASN A 113 -0.16 -3.63 -3.47
CA ASN A 113 -1.55 -3.15 -3.49
C ASN A 113 -2.58 -4.21 -3.92
N VAL A 114 -2.15 -5.45 -4.22
CA VAL A 114 -3.05 -6.53 -4.66
C VAL A 114 -3.69 -7.26 -3.49
N ASP A 115 -4.73 -8.06 -3.75
CA ASP A 115 -5.45 -8.81 -2.73
C ASP A 115 -4.61 -9.90 -2.05
N ASN A 116 -5.11 -10.40 -0.91
CA ASN A 116 -4.39 -11.36 -0.08
C ASN A 116 -4.35 -12.78 -0.67
N GLY A 117 -5.14 -13.06 -1.71
CA GLY A 117 -5.11 -14.35 -2.42
C GLY A 117 -3.87 -14.54 -3.29
N ILE A 118 -3.22 -13.45 -3.67
CA ILE A 118 -2.10 -13.45 -4.62
C ILE A 118 -0.81 -12.81 -4.11
N TYR A 119 -0.79 -12.28 -2.88
CA TYR A 119 0.42 -11.73 -2.26
C TYR A 119 0.45 -12.06 -0.76
N ASP A 120 1.59 -12.58 -0.28
CA ASP A 120 1.81 -12.87 1.13
C ASP A 120 2.39 -11.65 1.85
N ARG A 121 1.77 -11.26 2.97
CA ARG A 121 2.18 -10.14 3.78
C ARG A 121 2.81 -10.58 5.08
N HIS A 122 3.74 -9.78 5.59
CA HIS A 122 4.39 -10.00 6.86
C HIS A 122 3.78 -9.14 7.98
N GLY A 123 4.20 -9.38 9.20
CA GLY A 123 3.70 -8.68 10.38
C GLY A 123 2.47 -9.33 11.00
N VAL A 124 1.70 -8.53 11.73
CA VAL A 124 0.43 -8.94 12.32
C VAL A 124 -0.74 -8.28 11.59
N SER A 125 -1.72 -9.08 11.19
CA SER A 125 -2.94 -8.54 10.60
C SER A 125 -3.87 -7.98 11.67
N LEU A 126 -4.64 -6.94 11.33
CA LEU A 126 -5.70 -6.47 12.23
C LEU A 126 -6.67 -7.59 12.57
N LYS A 127 -6.88 -8.55 11.68
CA LYS A 127 -7.80 -9.67 11.84
C LYS A 127 -7.39 -10.62 12.96
N GLU A 128 -6.10 -10.87 13.16
CA GLU A 128 -5.61 -11.77 14.23
C GLU A 128 -5.47 -11.09 15.60
N LEU A 129 -5.51 -9.75 15.64
CA LEU A 129 -5.39 -8.99 16.88
C LEU A 129 -6.66 -9.10 17.73
N ASN A 130 -6.50 -9.23 19.04
CA ASN A 130 -7.62 -9.06 19.96
C ASN A 130 -8.05 -7.58 20.04
N ASN A 131 -9.18 -7.29 20.72
CA ASN A 131 -9.75 -5.96 20.75
C ASN A 131 -8.80 -4.88 21.33
N ASN A 132 -7.99 -5.21 22.35
CA ASN A 132 -7.05 -4.26 22.94
C ASN A 132 -5.87 -4.01 21.98
N GLN A 133 -5.27 -5.05 21.44
CA GLN A 133 -4.20 -4.95 20.45
C GLN A 133 -4.65 -4.18 19.20
N LYS A 134 -5.86 -4.43 18.72
CA LYS A 134 -6.46 -3.71 17.59
C LYS A 134 -6.64 -2.22 17.91
N LYS A 135 -7.08 -1.88 19.11
CA LYS A 135 -7.17 -0.50 19.57
C LYS A 135 -5.81 0.20 19.56
N ASP A 136 -4.76 -0.49 20.02
CA ASP A 136 -3.39 0.07 20.05
C ASP A 136 -2.82 0.22 18.64
N ALA A 137 -3.09 -0.74 17.74
CA ALA A 137 -2.74 -0.63 16.31
C ALA A 137 -3.40 0.60 15.67
N PHE A 138 -4.70 0.80 15.89
CA PHE A 138 -5.39 1.98 15.38
C PHE A 138 -4.92 3.28 16.07
N LEU A 139 -4.47 3.25 17.32
CA LEU A 139 -3.88 4.41 17.98
C LEU A 139 -2.58 4.83 17.31
N LEU A 140 -1.71 3.87 16.95
CA LEU A 140 -0.48 4.17 16.19
C LEU A 140 -0.80 4.83 14.83
N ILE A 141 -1.75 4.29 14.09
CA ILE A 141 -2.18 4.87 12.81
C ILE A 141 -2.77 6.26 13.02
N GLN A 142 -3.63 6.45 14.03
CA GLN A 142 -4.26 7.73 14.37
C GLN A 142 -3.26 8.81 14.76
N GLU A 143 -2.24 8.46 15.55
CA GLU A 143 -1.22 9.42 15.97
C GLU A 143 -0.25 9.80 14.86
N SER A 144 -0.20 9.00 13.79
CA SER A 144 0.66 9.24 12.62
C SER A 144 -0.06 9.99 11.49
N LEU A 145 -1.38 9.87 11.38
CA LEU A 145 -2.18 10.44 10.31
C LEU A 145 -3.05 11.61 10.82
N SER A 146 -3.49 12.44 9.89
CA SER A 146 -4.56 13.39 10.16
C SER A 146 -5.91 12.66 10.33
N ALA A 147 -6.93 13.37 10.82
CA ALA A 147 -8.28 12.83 10.89
C ALA A 147 -8.80 12.40 9.50
N LYS A 148 -8.46 13.17 8.44
CA LYS A 148 -8.76 12.83 7.05
C LYS A 148 -8.03 11.55 6.62
N GLY A 149 -6.72 11.46 6.83
CA GLY A 149 -5.92 10.30 6.45
C GLY A 149 -6.35 9.01 7.16
N LEU A 150 -6.67 9.10 8.46
CA LEU A 150 -7.24 7.98 9.21
C LEU A 150 -8.61 7.55 8.66
N GLN A 151 -9.49 8.51 8.36
CA GLN A 151 -10.80 8.21 7.80
C GLN A 151 -10.69 7.58 6.42
N LEU A 152 -9.86 8.13 5.52
CA LEU A 152 -9.59 7.57 4.20
C LEU A 152 -9.05 6.13 4.29
N SER A 153 -8.10 5.88 5.20
CA SER A 153 -7.58 4.52 5.43
C SER A 153 -8.70 3.55 5.82
N LYS A 154 -9.57 3.93 6.74
CA LYS A 154 -10.73 3.13 7.14
C LYS A 154 -11.73 2.94 6.00
N ASP A 155 -11.93 3.94 5.16
CA ASP A 155 -12.86 3.87 4.04
C ASP A 155 -12.32 2.97 2.92
N ILE A 156 -11.00 2.92 2.71
CA ILE A 156 -10.37 1.94 1.84
C ILE A 156 -10.55 0.51 2.41
N MET A 157 -10.32 0.28 3.69
CA MET A 157 -10.55 -1.02 4.32
C MET A 157 -11.99 -1.52 4.14
N LYS A 158 -12.98 -0.62 4.17
CA LYS A 158 -14.40 -0.95 3.93
C LYS A 158 -14.66 -1.46 2.50
N THR A 159 -13.84 -1.08 1.52
CA THR A 159 -13.99 -1.60 0.16
C THR A 159 -13.67 -3.10 0.08
N ASP A 160 -12.73 -3.59 0.88
CA ASP A 160 -12.44 -5.02 0.96
C ASP A 160 -13.61 -5.83 1.54
N GLN A 161 -14.32 -5.29 2.53
CA GLN A 161 -15.57 -5.91 2.97
C GLN A 161 -16.62 -5.93 1.86
N THR A 162 -16.71 -4.86 1.07
CA THR A 162 -17.60 -4.82 -0.09
C THR A 162 -17.21 -5.85 -1.14
N LEU A 163 -15.93 -5.99 -1.46
CA LEU A 163 -15.41 -7.01 -2.38
C LEU A 163 -15.66 -8.42 -1.84
N LYS A 164 -15.48 -8.66 -0.55
CA LYS A 164 -15.83 -9.92 0.08
C LYS A 164 -17.29 -10.31 -0.15
N GLU A 165 -18.20 -9.37 0.03
CA GLU A 165 -19.63 -9.58 -0.19
C GLU A 165 -19.94 -9.85 -1.68
N LEU A 166 -19.35 -9.09 -2.61
CA LEU A 166 -19.49 -9.26 -4.05
C LEU A 166 -18.91 -10.59 -4.56
N ASN A 167 -17.87 -11.10 -3.89
CA ASN A 167 -17.18 -12.35 -4.22
C ASN A 167 -17.65 -13.55 -3.35
N ASN A 168 -18.95 -13.58 -2.97
CA ASN A 168 -19.57 -14.69 -2.25
C ASN A 168 -18.86 -15.08 -0.94
N GLY A 169 -18.28 -14.12 -0.22
CA GLY A 169 -17.59 -14.34 1.04
C GLY A 169 -16.14 -14.81 0.88
N SER A 170 -15.48 -14.52 -0.26
CA SER A 170 -14.07 -14.88 -0.46
C SER A 170 -13.20 -14.45 0.72
N LEU A 171 -12.26 -15.32 1.09
CA LEU A 171 -11.30 -15.05 2.17
C LEU A 171 -10.13 -14.15 1.73
N ASP A 172 -10.02 -13.86 0.44
CA ASP A 172 -8.97 -13.01 -0.12
C ASP A 172 -9.21 -11.53 0.22
N TYR A 173 -10.46 -11.17 0.54
CA TYR A 173 -10.90 -9.83 0.92
C TYR A 173 -11.43 -9.79 2.35
N ASP A 174 -11.01 -8.81 3.13
CA ASP A 174 -11.56 -8.55 4.47
C ASP A 174 -11.11 -7.17 4.97
N GLU A 175 -12.02 -6.41 5.60
CA GLU A 175 -11.71 -5.09 6.16
C GLU A 175 -10.62 -5.08 7.23
N GLU A 176 -10.17 -6.25 7.70
CA GLU A 176 -9.12 -6.43 8.71
C GLU A 176 -7.87 -7.17 8.19
N LEU A 177 -7.78 -7.49 6.90
CA LEU A 177 -6.58 -8.08 6.29
C LEU A 177 -5.55 -7.01 5.90
N TYR A 178 -5.17 -6.20 6.89
CA TYR A 178 -4.14 -5.17 6.82
C TYR A 178 -3.08 -5.46 7.86
N PHE A 179 -1.82 -5.45 7.47
CA PHE A 179 -0.71 -6.01 8.23
C PHE A 179 0.21 -4.87 8.70
N LEU A 180 0.58 -4.91 9.98
CA LEU A 180 1.49 -3.95 10.60
C LEU A 180 2.87 -4.58 10.84
N THR A 181 3.91 -3.85 10.45
CA THR A 181 5.32 -4.11 10.80
C THR A 181 5.96 -2.87 11.41
N ILE A 182 6.95 -3.10 12.27
CA ILE A 182 7.76 -2.04 12.90
C ILE A 182 9.22 -2.26 12.52
N MET A 183 9.87 -1.22 12.00
CA MET A 183 11.27 -1.24 11.62
C MET A 183 12.10 -0.39 12.59
N GLY A 184 13.15 -0.96 13.15
CA GLY A 184 13.93 -0.35 14.24
C GLY A 184 13.20 -0.39 15.58
N ASN A 185 13.77 0.27 16.58
CA ASN A 185 13.16 0.38 17.91
C ASN A 185 12.52 1.76 18.08
N PRO A 186 11.24 1.87 18.44
CA PRO A 186 10.60 3.17 18.68
C PRO A 186 11.39 4.04 19.67
N SER A 187 11.93 5.16 19.17
CA SER A 187 12.85 6.05 19.86
C SER A 187 12.55 7.51 19.58
N GLY A 188 12.89 8.40 20.51
CA GLY A 188 12.81 9.85 20.31
C GLY A 188 14.01 10.42 19.54
N THR A 189 15.09 9.65 19.38
CA THR A 189 16.37 10.11 18.77
C THR A 189 16.86 9.21 17.65
N GLU A 190 16.67 7.90 17.79
CA GLU A 190 17.14 6.92 16.82
C GLU A 190 16.08 6.70 15.72
N PRO A 191 16.51 6.35 14.49
CA PRO A 191 15.60 6.12 13.37
C PRO A 191 14.77 4.86 13.58
N TRP A 192 13.48 4.95 13.32
CA TRP A 192 12.54 3.85 13.33
C TRP A 192 11.34 4.16 12.43
N GLY A 193 10.43 3.23 12.32
CA GLY A 193 9.19 3.48 11.60
C GLY A 193 8.27 2.28 11.59
N TRP A 194 7.22 2.38 10.80
CA TRP A 194 6.22 1.34 10.66
C TRP A 194 5.68 1.29 9.23
N GLN A 195 5.13 0.13 8.87
CA GLN A 195 4.45 -0.06 7.61
C GLN A 195 3.07 -0.68 7.88
N LEU A 196 2.06 -0.18 7.20
CA LEU A 196 0.77 -0.83 7.02
C LEU A 196 0.69 -1.32 5.59
N ASP A 197 0.45 -2.61 5.37
CA ASP A 197 0.35 -3.22 4.04
C ASP A 197 -0.94 -4.01 3.91
N GLY A 198 -1.74 -3.68 2.92
CA GLY A 198 -2.99 -4.35 2.59
C GLY A 198 -3.46 -4.04 1.17
N HIS A 199 -4.54 -4.70 0.77
CA HIS A 199 -5.15 -4.45 -0.51
C HIS A 199 -5.59 -2.98 -0.64
N HIS A 200 -5.12 -2.29 -1.68
CA HIS A 200 -5.36 -0.88 -1.96
C HIS A 200 -4.90 0.13 -0.88
N LEU A 201 -4.23 -0.30 0.20
CA LEU A 201 -3.73 0.61 1.24
C LEU A 201 -2.36 0.18 1.72
N VAL A 202 -1.35 0.96 1.36
CA VAL A 202 0.01 0.81 1.86
C VAL A 202 0.52 2.15 2.38
N ILE A 203 1.04 2.15 3.61
CA ILE A 203 1.64 3.32 4.23
C ILE A 203 3.00 2.91 4.78
N ASN A 204 4.07 3.57 4.31
CA ASN A 204 5.39 3.50 4.91
C ASN A 204 5.64 4.79 5.66
N TYR A 205 5.95 4.70 6.95
CA TYR A 205 6.10 5.84 7.83
C TYR A 205 7.44 5.76 8.59
N PHE A 206 8.40 6.57 8.18
CA PHE A 206 9.72 6.67 8.80
C PHE A 206 9.79 7.86 9.75
N ILE A 207 10.50 7.73 10.87
CA ILE A 207 10.65 8.74 11.92
C ILE A 207 12.12 8.85 12.32
N LEU A 208 12.63 10.08 12.39
CA LEU A 208 13.95 10.41 12.93
C LEU A 208 13.85 11.68 13.77
N GLY A 209 13.90 11.56 15.08
CA GLY A 209 13.65 12.67 15.98
C GLY A 209 12.22 13.21 15.80
N ASP A 210 12.12 14.48 15.37
CA ASP A 210 10.84 15.13 15.07
C ASP A 210 10.55 15.24 13.56
N GLN A 211 11.37 14.61 12.70
CA GLN A 211 11.13 14.50 11.27
C GLN A 211 10.40 13.20 10.92
N VAL A 212 9.49 13.29 9.95
CA VAL A 212 8.80 12.14 9.39
C VAL A 212 8.90 12.11 7.87
N VAL A 213 8.92 10.89 7.32
CA VAL A 213 8.75 10.63 5.88
C VAL A 213 7.66 9.60 5.71
N MET A 214 6.51 10.00 5.18
CA MET A 214 5.41 9.10 4.86
C MET A 214 5.46 8.78 3.36
N SER A 215 6.28 7.79 3.00
CA SER A 215 6.55 7.44 1.59
C SER A 215 7.35 6.13 1.51
N PRO A 216 7.07 5.25 0.52
CA PRO A 216 5.95 5.28 -0.41
C PRO A 216 4.58 5.13 0.25
N VAL A 217 3.58 5.78 -0.34
CA VAL A 217 2.17 5.55 0.02
C VAL A 217 1.43 5.10 -1.21
N PHE A 218 0.65 4.03 -1.08
CA PHE A 218 -0.32 3.60 -2.07
C PHE A 218 -1.71 3.65 -1.45
N MET A 219 -2.62 4.35 -2.10
CA MET A 219 -4.02 4.39 -1.71
C MET A 219 -4.89 4.22 -2.95
N GLY A 220 -5.82 3.30 -2.91
CA GLY A 220 -6.70 3.00 -4.03
C GLY A 220 -8.05 2.47 -3.56
N GLY A 221 -8.85 2.02 -4.49
CA GLY A 221 -10.12 1.40 -4.17
C GLY A 221 -10.85 0.86 -5.38
N GLU A 222 -11.57 -0.21 -5.16
CA GLU A 222 -12.52 -0.85 -6.06
C GLU A 222 -13.58 -1.55 -5.21
N PRO A 223 -14.88 -1.16 -5.33
CA PRO A 223 -15.39 0.00 -6.06
C PRO A 223 -15.06 1.33 -5.38
N ILE A 224 -14.98 2.42 -6.15
CA ILE A 224 -14.83 3.77 -5.60
C ILE A 224 -16.11 4.27 -4.94
N ILE A 225 -17.26 3.84 -5.44
CA ILE A 225 -18.58 4.12 -4.86
C ILE A 225 -19.26 2.79 -4.56
N THR A 226 -19.43 2.50 -3.26
CA THR A 226 -20.13 1.30 -2.81
C THR A 226 -21.63 1.48 -2.91
N THR A 227 -22.29 0.72 -3.79
CA THR A 227 -23.73 0.85 -4.08
C THR A 227 -24.62 -0.12 -3.29
N SER A 228 -24.04 -1.13 -2.63
CA SER A 228 -24.77 -2.18 -1.91
C SER A 228 -23.98 -2.67 -0.68
N GLY A 229 -24.56 -3.58 0.10
CA GLY A 229 -23.90 -4.25 1.21
C GLY A 229 -23.74 -3.40 2.48
N LYS A 230 -22.91 -3.88 3.41
CA LYS A 230 -22.66 -3.29 4.74
C LYS A 230 -22.25 -1.82 4.66
N TYR A 231 -21.45 -1.45 3.67
CA TYR A 231 -20.87 -0.11 3.54
C TYR A 231 -21.45 0.69 2.35
N LYS A 232 -22.70 0.42 1.99
CA LYS A 232 -23.39 1.22 0.97
C LYS A 232 -23.28 2.72 1.26
N GLY A 233 -22.83 3.48 0.25
CA GLY A 233 -22.59 4.93 0.34
C GLY A 233 -21.13 5.30 0.61
N ASN A 234 -20.25 4.33 0.93
CA ASN A 234 -18.81 4.59 1.02
C ASN A 234 -18.28 5.10 -0.31
N THR A 235 -17.55 6.22 -0.28
CA THR A 235 -17.09 6.93 -1.49
C THR A 235 -15.66 7.41 -1.30
N LEU A 236 -14.79 7.17 -2.29
CA LEU A 236 -13.36 7.44 -2.26
C LEU A 236 -12.91 8.31 -3.44
N PHE A 237 -11.83 9.07 -3.28
CA PHE A 237 -11.04 9.75 -4.31
C PHE A 237 -11.81 10.68 -5.26
N GLN A 238 -12.99 11.18 -4.85
CA GLN A 238 -13.76 12.09 -5.69
C GLN A 238 -13.06 13.46 -5.83
N ASP A 239 -12.46 13.96 -4.75
CA ASP A 239 -11.77 15.24 -4.77
C ASP A 239 -10.49 15.15 -5.60
N GLU A 240 -9.68 14.10 -5.45
CA GLU A 240 -8.47 13.85 -6.23
C GLU A 240 -8.78 13.75 -7.73
N GLN A 241 -9.86 13.06 -8.07
CA GLN A 241 -10.35 12.93 -9.44
C GLN A 241 -10.83 14.29 -9.99
N ASN A 242 -11.66 15.00 -9.24
CA ASN A 242 -12.32 16.22 -9.71
C ASN A 242 -11.34 17.40 -9.79
N LEU A 243 -10.47 17.58 -8.78
CA LEU A 243 -9.46 18.64 -8.80
C LEU A 243 -8.39 18.39 -9.86
N GLY A 244 -7.98 17.13 -10.08
CA GLY A 244 -7.07 16.78 -11.16
C GLY A 244 -7.64 17.15 -12.54
N LEU A 245 -8.91 16.82 -12.80
CA LEU A 245 -9.60 17.18 -14.03
C LEU A 245 -9.78 18.72 -14.13
N ALA A 246 -10.16 19.39 -13.04
CA ALA A 246 -10.36 20.84 -13.00
C ALA A 246 -9.05 21.59 -13.28
N LEU A 247 -7.92 21.14 -12.71
CA LEU A 247 -6.60 21.69 -13.02
C LEU A 247 -6.30 21.54 -14.51
N MET A 248 -6.42 20.35 -15.08
CA MET A 248 -6.14 20.12 -16.51
C MET A 248 -7.03 20.98 -17.42
N LYS A 249 -8.30 21.15 -17.06
CA LYS A 249 -9.26 22.00 -17.82
C LYS A 249 -8.96 23.49 -17.66
N SER A 250 -8.29 23.94 -16.61
CA SER A 250 -7.91 25.34 -16.41
C SER A 250 -6.67 25.76 -17.23
N LEU A 251 -5.96 24.80 -17.80
CA LEU A 251 -4.81 25.06 -18.67
C LEU A 251 -5.27 25.58 -20.03
N GLU A 252 -4.53 26.52 -20.59
CA GLU A 252 -4.74 26.98 -21.95
C GLU A 252 -4.50 25.85 -22.97
N PRO A 253 -5.10 25.89 -24.17
CA PRO A 253 -4.98 24.81 -25.16
C PRO A 253 -3.53 24.42 -25.47
N ALA A 254 -2.60 25.37 -25.50
CA ALA A 254 -1.18 25.12 -25.70
C ALA A 254 -0.55 24.38 -24.51
N GLN A 255 -0.91 24.78 -23.28
CA GLN A 255 -0.47 24.14 -22.05
C GLN A 255 -1.05 22.72 -21.93
N GLN A 256 -2.35 22.52 -22.23
CA GLN A 256 -2.97 21.19 -22.27
C GLN A 256 -2.26 20.25 -23.24
N LYS A 257 -1.89 20.74 -24.42
CA LYS A 257 -1.15 19.96 -25.42
C LYS A 257 0.24 19.55 -24.88
N GLU A 258 0.93 20.42 -24.19
CA GLU A 258 2.25 20.15 -23.60
C GLU A 258 2.14 19.18 -22.41
N ALA A 259 1.13 19.34 -21.57
CA ALA A 259 0.87 18.44 -20.44
C ALA A 259 0.49 17.02 -20.89
N THR A 260 -0.14 16.86 -22.07
CA THR A 260 -0.68 15.58 -22.55
C THR A 260 0.38 14.69 -23.18
N ILE A 261 0.72 13.60 -22.51
CA ILE A 261 1.59 12.54 -23.06
C ILE A 261 0.87 11.80 -24.19
N THR A 262 -0.38 11.35 -23.93
CA THR A 262 -1.26 10.74 -24.91
C THR A 262 -2.73 10.93 -24.55
N LYS A 263 -3.59 10.99 -25.56
CA LYS A 263 -5.05 11.09 -25.34
C LYS A 263 -5.73 9.75 -25.07
N ILE A 264 -5.03 8.64 -25.33
CA ILE A 264 -5.60 7.29 -25.16
C ILE A 264 -5.14 6.75 -23.81
N LYS A 265 -6.11 6.59 -22.89
CA LYS A 265 -5.93 5.90 -21.62
C LYS A 265 -6.22 4.42 -21.81
N SER A 266 -5.20 3.57 -21.77
CA SER A 266 -5.29 2.17 -22.20
C SER A 266 -4.95 1.13 -21.13
N GLY A 267 -5.01 1.45 -19.87
CA GLY A 267 -4.72 0.49 -18.79
C GLY A 267 -3.99 1.12 -17.62
N ASN A 268 -3.18 0.34 -16.92
CA ASN A 268 -2.37 0.84 -15.81
C ASN A 268 -1.24 1.74 -16.32
N ASN A 269 -1.21 2.99 -15.86
CA ASN A 269 -0.18 3.96 -16.19
C ASN A 269 0.71 4.33 -15.00
N ASN A 270 0.45 3.80 -13.80
CA ASN A 270 1.35 3.99 -12.67
C ASN A 270 2.75 3.45 -13.00
N VAL A 271 3.76 4.29 -12.84
CA VAL A 271 5.16 3.92 -13.07
C VAL A 271 5.91 3.63 -11.77
N ALA A 272 5.43 4.17 -10.65
CA ALA A 272 6.10 4.14 -9.35
C ALA A 272 5.38 3.26 -8.30
N GLY A 273 4.63 2.24 -8.72
CA GLY A 273 3.94 1.28 -7.84
C GLY A 273 4.87 0.33 -7.09
N ALA A 274 4.31 -0.78 -6.59
CA ALA A 274 5.06 -1.83 -5.90
C ALA A 274 6.23 -2.36 -6.74
N ASN A 275 7.33 -2.73 -6.08
CA ASN A 275 8.55 -3.27 -6.69
C ASN A 275 9.28 -2.30 -7.66
N LYS A 276 8.99 -0.98 -7.58
CA LYS A 276 9.53 0.07 -8.46
C LYS A 276 10.36 1.10 -7.67
N ASP A 277 11.26 0.62 -6.82
CA ASP A 277 12.06 1.48 -5.95
C ASP A 277 13.29 2.07 -6.64
N ASN A 278 13.77 1.47 -7.72
CA ASN A 278 15.00 1.85 -8.40
C ASN A 278 14.70 2.29 -9.82
N LEU A 279 14.31 3.55 -10.00
CA LEU A 279 13.93 4.09 -11.29
C LEU A 279 14.69 5.38 -11.60
N ILE A 280 15.02 5.58 -12.87
CA ILE A 280 15.34 6.90 -13.41
C ILE A 280 14.10 7.35 -14.19
N LEU A 281 13.42 8.37 -13.68
CA LEU A 281 12.18 8.86 -14.22
C LEU A 281 12.35 10.30 -14.70
N ASN A 282 12.37 10.49 -16.01
CA ASN A 282 12.47 11.84 -16.57
C ASN A 282 11.22 12.65 -16.27
N TYR A 283 11.40 13.97 -16.16
CA TYR A 283 10.28 14.90 -16.12
C TYR A 283 9.54 14.87 -17.46
N GLU A 284 8.23 14.75 -17.41
CA GLU A 284 7.35 14.71 -18.58
C GLU A 284 6.16 15.65 -18.40
N GLY A 285 5.61 16.12 -19.51
CA GLY A 285 4.50 17.06 -19.52
C GLY A 285 4.96 18.52 -19.47
N ILE A 286 4.22 19.36 -18.78
CA ILE A 286 4.45 20.81 -18.72
C ILE A 286 5.13 21.19 -17.40
N PRO A 287 6.23 21.98 -17.41
CA PRO A 287 6.79 22.52 -16.19
C PRO A 287 5.85 23.58 -15.58
N VAL A 288 5.72 23.55 -14.26
CA VAL A 288 4.81 24.43 -13.49
C VAL A 288 5.22 25.89 -13.57
N SER A 289 6.48 26.18 -13.89
CA SER A 289 6.96 27.56 -14.19
C SER A 289 6.21 28.22 -15.36
N LYS A 290 5.49 27.45 -16.19
CA LYS A 290 4.62 27.98 -17.25
C LYS A 290 3.17 28.20 -16.82
N PHE A 291 2.83 27.89 -15.57
CA PHE A 291 1.48 28.10 -15.04
C PHE A 291 1.27 29.54 -14.60
N THR A 292 0.06 30.03 -14.71
CA THR A 292 -0.38 31.26 -14.05
C THR A 292 -0.45 31.03 -12.54
N ASN A 293 -0.46 32.12 -11.75
CA ASN A 293 -0.60 32.01 -10.29
C ASN A 293 -1.87 31.21 -9.89
N GLU A 294 -3.01 31.43 -10.58
CA GLU A 294 -4.24 30.70 -10.32
C GLU A 294 -4.10 29.19 -10.63
N GLN A 295 -3.37 28.84 -11.69
CA GLN A 295 -3.10 27.42 -12.02
C GLN A 295 -2.15 26.78 -11.01
N GLN A 296 -1.16 27.53 -10.50
CA GLN A 296 -0.27 27.06 -9.44
C GLN A 296 -1.02 26.83 -8.13
N GLU A 297 -1.93 27.72 -7.76
CA GLU A 297 -2.81 27.53 -6.58
C GLU A 297 -3.64 26.25 -6.71
N LYS A 298 -4.29 26.01 -7.86
CA LYS A 298 -5.02 24.76 -8.11
C LYS A 298 -4.14 23.52 -8.04
N LEU A 299 -2.89 23.60 -8.50
CA LEU A 299 -1.94 22.51 -8.37
C LEU A 299 -1.56 22.25 -6.89
N LEU A 300 -1.32 23.32 -6.12
CA LEU A 300 -1.03 23.21 -4.69
C LEU A 300 -2.21 22.61 -3.92
N ASP A 301 -3.44 23.01 -4.23
CA ASP A 301 -4.65 22.43 -3.67
C ASP A 301 -4.74 20.92 -3.96
N LEU A 302 -4.42 20.52 -5.20
CA LEU A 302 -4.39 19.12 -5.60
C LEU A 302 -3.30 18.34 -4.85
N ILE A 303 -2.09 18.88 -4.73
CA ILE A 303 -0.99 18.27 -3.97
C ILE A 303 -1.37 18.14 -2.49
N TYR A 304 -2.02 19.16 -1.93
CA TYR A 304 -2.42 19.17 -0.53
C TYR A 304 -3.43 18.06 -0.19
N LEU A 305 -4.28 17.62 -1.14
CA LEU A 305 -5.15 16.47 -0.91
C LEU A 305 -4.37 15.21 -0.49
N TYR A 306 -3.19 15.00 -1.06
CA TYR A 306 -2.34 13.85 -0.75
C TYR A 306 -1.54 14.06 0.54
N ILE A 307 -0.94 15.22 0.70
CA ILE A 307 -0.09 15.56 1.85
C ILE A 307 -0.92 15.70 3.13
N SER A 308 -2.16 16.21 3.05
CA SER A 308 -3.05 16.38 4.19
C SER A 308 -3.47 15.08 4.89
N ASN A 309 -3.09 13.92 4.36
CA ASN A 309 -3.24 12.64 5.05
C ASN A 309 -2.22 12.44 6.19
N ILE A 310 -1.09 13.15 6.15
CA ILE A 310 -0.08 13.16 7.22
C ILE A 310 -0.62 13.93 8.43
N ARG A 311 -0.16 13.58 9.64
CA ARG A 311 -0.51 14.29 10.88
C ARG A 311 -0.31 15.80 10.75
N GLU A 312 -1.23 16.57 11.30
CA GLU A 312 -1.15 18.03 11.34
C GLU A 312 0.18 18.54 11.91
N GLY A 313 0.76 19.53 11.25
CA GLY A 313 2.10 20.05 11.50
C GLY A 313 3.14 19.44 10.58
N HIS A 314 3.21 18.12 10.48
CA HIS A 314 4.09 17.44 9.51
C HIS A 314 3.62 17.64 8.06
N ASP A 315 2.30 17.75 7.82
CA ASP A 315 1.73 18.12 6.53
C ASP A 315 2.23 19.50 6.08
N LYS A 316 2.29 20.48 7.00
CA LYS A 316 2.82 21.83 6.72
C LYS A 316 4.29 21.81 6.36
N VAL A 317 5.10 21.05 7.13
CA VAL A 317 6.54 20.86 6.84
C VAL A 317 6.73 20.28 5.43
N LYS A 318 5.91 19.28 5.04
CA LYS A 318 5.99 18.70 3.70
C LYS A 318 5.51 19.65 2.60
N MET A 319 4.49 20.47 2.88
CA MET A 319 4.04 21.49 1.92
C MET A 319 5.09 22.59 1.71
N GLU A 320 5.78 23.02 2.77
CA GLU A 320 6.90 23.98 2.65
C GLU A 320 7.99 23.41 1.73
N GLU A 321 8.40 22.15 1.93
CA GLU A 321 9.36 21.45 1.07
C GLU A 321 8.90 21.40 -0.40
N VAL A 322 7.62 21.15 -0.64
CA VAL A 322 7.05 21.17 -2.01
C VAL A 322 7.08 22.56 -2.62
N MET A 323 6.70 23.59 -1.85
CA MET A 323 6.67 24.97 -2.35
C MET A 323 8.07 25.48 -2.72
N GLU A 324 9.12 25.08 -1.98
CA GLU A 324 10.52 25.41 -2.33
C GLU A 324 10.96 24.85 -3.68
N HIS A 325 10.25 23.83 -4.20
CA HIS A 325 10.57 23.15 -5.46
C HIS A 325 9.52 23.32 -6.56
N MET A 326 8.60 24.28 -6.44
CA MET A 326 7.54 24.52 -7.42
C MET A 326 8.07 24.78 -8.84
N ASP A 327 9.13 25.56 -8.99
CA ASP A 327 9.74 25.84 -10.30
C ASP A 327 10.37 24.60 -10.95
N ASN A 328 10.67 23.60 -10.16
CA ASN A 328 11.21 22.29 -10.58
C ASN A 328 10.14 21.20 -10.55
N THR A 329 8.88 21.55 -10.71
CA THR A 329 7.74 20.63 -10.72
C THR A 329 7.15 20.54 -12.12
N TRP A 330 6.73 19.33 -12.51
CA TRP A 330 6.07 19.05 -13.79
C TRP A 330 4.70 18.41 -13.54
N PHE A 331 3.78 18.72 -14.45
CA PHE A 331 2.46 18.11 -14.51
C PHE A 331 2.27 17.38 -15.84
N SER A 332 1.86 16.13 -15.81
CA SER A 332 1.60 15.34 -17.01
C SER A 332 0.24 14.65 -16.95
N TRP A 333 -0.33 14.39 -18.11
CA TRP A 333 -1.68 13.88 -18.31
C TRP A 333 -1.75 12.81 -19.38
N ILE A 334 -2.59 11.77 -19.15
CA ILE A 334 -3.00 10.78 -20.14
C ILE A 334 -4.52 10.68 -20.10
N GLY A 335 -5.16 10.82 -21.25
CA GLY A 335 -6.63 10.70 -21.38
C GLY A 335 -7.27 11.93 -21.99
N TYR A 336 -8.59 11.85 -22.12
CA TYR A 336 -9.43 12.99 -22.53
C TYR A 336 -9.75 13.87 -21.31
N THR A 337 -10.41 15.01 -21.56
CA THR A 337 -10.76 16.00 -20.53
C THR A 337 -12.29 16.23 -20.44
N THR A 338 -13.10 15.28 -20.94
CA THR A 338 -14.56 15.30 -20.77
C THR A 338 -14.92 14.94 -19.32
N GLU A 339 -16.14 15.25 -18.88
CA GLU A 339 -16.57 15.04 -17.48
C GLU A 339 -16.58 13.56 -17.06
N ASP A 340 -16.80 12.67 -18.01
CA ASP A 340 -16.86 11.22 -17.83
C ASP A 340 -15.55 10.53 -18.19
N ALA A 341 -14.51 11.29 -18.58
CA ALA A 341 -13.26 10.72 -19.04
C ALA A 341 -12.56 9.90 -17.95
N VAL A 342 -11.91 8.83 -18.39
CA VAL A 342 -10.88 8.13 -17.61
C VAL A 342 -9.53 8.73 -17.95
N PHE A 343 -8.67 8.91 -16.93
CA PHE A 343 -7.39 9.58 -17.10
C PHE A 343 -6.35 9.11 -16.08
N TYR A 344 -5.13 9.51 -16.33
CA TYR A 344 -3.99 9.47 -15.42
C TYR A 344 -3.39 10.86 -15.34
N TYR A 345 -2.93 11.25 -14.17
CA TYR A 345 -2.02 12.39 -14.03
C TYR A 345 -0.84 12.06 -13.15
N ARG A 346 0.26 12.79 -13.38
CA ARG A 346 1.44 12.73 -12.55
C ARG A 346 1.93 14.14 -12.24
N ILE A 347 2.22 14.38 -10.95
CA ILE A 347 2.92 15.57 -10.46
C ILE A 347 4.30 15.07 -10.04
N HIS A 348 5.35 15.66 -10.60
CA HIS A 348 6.71 15.18 -10.40
C HIS A 348 7.67 16.33 -10.14
N SER A 349 8.26 16.33 -8.94
CA SER A 349 9.30 17.28 -8.50
C SER A 349 10.48 16.53 -7.89
N PRO A 350 11.58 17.22 -7.52
CA PRO A 350 12.69 16.58 -6.78
C PRO A 350 12.30 15.96 -5.45
N VAL A 351 11.23 16.43 -4.81
CA VAL A 351 10.87 16.07 -3.43
C VAL A 351 9.53 15.33 -3.31
N ILE A 352 8.71 15.33 -4.36
CA ILE A 352 7.44 14.59 -4.37
C ILE A 352 7.10 14.09 -5.77
N LEU A 353 6.62 12.85 -5.83
CA LEU A 353 6.01 12.25 -7.01
C LEU A 353 4.61 11.77 -6.61
N ILE A 354 3.59 12.27 -7.30
CA ILE A 354 2.19 11.88 -7.11
C ILE A 354 1.69 11.31 -8.43
N GLU A 355 1.05 10.14 -8.38
CA GLU A 355 0.36 9.54 -9.50
C GLU A 355 -1.10 9.28 -9.11
N PHE A 356 -2.01 9.56 -10.02
CA PHE A 356 -3.41 9.19 -9.97
C PHE A 356 -3.76 8.44 -11.26
N ASP A 357 -4.44 7.31 -11.15
CA ASP A 357 -4.68 6.44 -12.29
C ASP A 357 -6.04 5.73 -12.22
N HIS A 358 -6.87 5.92 -13.23
CA HIS A 358 -8.06 5.10 -13.44
C HIS A 358 -7.65 3.72 -13.98
N GLN A 359 -8.05 2.66 -13.28
CA GLN A 359 -7.69 1.28 -13.58
C GLN A 359 -8.82 0.53 -14.28
N ARG A 360 -8.50 -0.65 -14.85
CA ARG A 360 -9.54 -1.63 -15.21
C ARG A 360 -10.16 -2.21 -13.95
N VAL A 361 -11.39 -2.66 -14.06
CA VAL A 361 -11.99 -3.52 -13.04
C VAL A 361 -11.13 -4.79 -12.87
N ALA A 362 -10.82 -5.17 -11.64
CA ALA A 362 -9.99 -6.33 -11.34
C ALA A 362 -10.68 -7.31 -10.38
N SER A 363 -11.39 -6.79 -9.39
CA SER A 363 -11.90 -7.56 -8.25
C SER A 363 -13.43 -7.69 -8.21
N ILE A 364 -14.17 -6.97 -9.06
CA ILE A 364 -15.63 -7.08 -9.15
C ILE A 364 -15.99 -8.17 -10.16
N PRO A 365 -16.71 -9.24 -9.76
CA PRO A 365 -17.05 -10.34 -10.67
C PRO A 365 -17.82 -9.89 -11.91
N ASN A 366 -17.42 -10.40 -13.07
CA ASN A 366 -18.07 -10.18 -14.36
C ASN A 366 -18.18 -8.71 -14.83
N ALA A 367 -17.40 -7.80 -14.24
CA ALA A 367 -17.45 -6.37 -14.55
C ALA A 367 -16.25 -5.89 -15.40
N ASP A 368 -15.18 -6.69 -15.56
CA ASP A 368 -14.02 -6.33 -16.39
C ASP A 368 -14.37 -6.46 -17.88
N ASP A 369 -14.37 -5.32 -18.59
CA ASP A 369 -14.52 -5.22 -20.04
C ASP A 369 -13.15 -4.94 -20.73
N GLY A 370 -12.06 -5.04 -20.00
CA GLY A 370 -10.70 -4.75 -20.46
C GLY A 370 -10.35 -3.27 -20.56
N LYS A 371 -11.23 -2.37 -20.09
CA LYS A 371 -11.04 -0.92 -20.19
C LYS A 371 -10.92 -0.27 -18.82
N PRO A 372 -10.16 0.84 -18.72
CA PRO A 372 -10.14 1.66 -17.51
C PRO A 372 -11.51 2.21 -17.18
N THR A 373 -11.81 2.31 -15.90
CA THR A 373 -13.09 2.81 -15.37
C THR A 373 -12.87 3.86 -14.29
N ARG A 374 -13.83 4.76 -14.10
CA ARG A 374 -13.83 5.68 -12.96
C ARG A 374 -14.16 5.01 -11.63
N ASN A 375 -14.51 3.72 -11.65
CA ASN A 375 -14.88 2.96 -10.46
C ASN A 375 -13.71 2.14 -9.85
N HIS A 376 -12.51 2.26 -10.42
CA HIS A 376 -11.28 1.70 -9.87
C HIS A 376 -10.15 2.72 -9.99
N ILE A 377 -9.63 3.18 -8.86
CA ILE A 377 -8.61 4.23 -8.79
C ILE A 377 -7.41 3.75 -7.99
N HIS A 378 -6.22 4.05 -8.51
CA HIS A 378 -4.95 3.91 -7.82
C HIS A 378 -4.27 5.27 -7.67
N THR A 379 -3.75 5.54 -6.47
CA THR A 379 -2.87 6.67 -6.22
C THR A 379 -1.55 6.22 -5.61
N VAL A 380 -0.47 6.88 -5.99
CA VAL A 380 0.87 6.61 -5.46
C VAL A 380 1.51 7.94 -5.06
N VAL A 381 2.11 7.99 -3.87
CA VAL A 381 2.95 9.11 -3.44
C VAL A 381 4.34 8.59 -3.11
N ARG A 382 5.36 9.20 -3.71
CA ARG A 382 6.76 8.87 -3.49
C ARG A 382 7.56 10.10 -3.11
N THR A 383 8.72 9.88 -2.49
CA THR A 383 9.72 10.91 -2.22
C THR A 383 10.98 10.61 -3.05
N PRO A 384 11.10 11.19 -4.27
CA PRO A 384 12.23 10.93 -5.17
C PRO A 384 13.59 11.27 -4.55
N ASN A 385 14.66 11.05 -5.31
CA ASN A 385 16.04 11.34 -4.92
C ASN A 385 16.48 10.64 -3.64
N GLY A 386 16.05 9.37 -3.50
CA GLY A 386 16.56 8.44 -2.51
C GLY A 386 15.89 8.49 -1.14
N ASN A 387 14.86 9.33 -0.91
CA ASN A 387 14.29 9.47 0.44
C ASN A 387 12.95 8.76 0.66
N ASP A 388 12.49 7.88 -0.23
CA ASP A 388 11.46 6.90 0.11
C ASP A 388 11.92 6.08 1.33
N TYR A 389 10.99 5.74 2.20
CA TYR A 389 11.28 5.04 3.48
C TYR A 389 12.24 5.82 4.41
N GLY A 390 12.45 7.12 4.17
CA GLY A 390 13.43 7.94 4.90
C GLY A 390 14.89 7.52 4.68
N LYS A 391 15.19 6.81 3.57
CA LYS A 391 16.53 6.19 3.38
C LYS A 391 17.65 7.20 3.26
N ASP A 392 17.42 8.39 2.69
CA ASP A 392 18.45 9.42 2.66
C ASP A 392 18.72 10.02 4.04
N LEU A 393 17.68 10.30 4.83
CA LEU A 393 17.85 10.74 6.23
C LEU A 393 18.53 9.66 7.07
N LEU A 394 18.20 8.40 6.87
CA LEU A 394 18.87 7.27 7.54
C LEU A 394 20.36 7.19 7.19
N ARG A 395 20.73 7.38 5.91
CA ARG A 395 22.13 7.43 5.45
C ARG A 395 22.87 8.57 6.15
N GLN A 396 22.34 9.79 6.12
CA GLN A 396 22.93 10.95 6.79
C GLN A 396 23.10 10.74 8.30
N HIS A 397 22.12 10.13 8.98
CA HIS A 397 22.20 9.81 10.39
C HIS A 397 23.37 8.88 10.69
N LYS A 398 23.53 7.81 9.92
CA LYS A 398 24.65 6.85 10.08
C LYS A 398 26.01 7.50 9.83
N GLU A 399 26.15 8.31 8.79
CA GLU A 399 27.39 9.02 8.48
C GLU A 399 27.82 9.93 9.63
N ARG A 400 26.87 10.69 10.23
CA ARG A 400 27.15 11.55 11.39
C ARG A 400 27.62 10.77 12.63
N HIS A 401 27.17 9.52 12.80
CA HIS A 401 27.56 8.68 13.94
C HIS A 401 28.88 7.92 13.68
N HIS A 402 29.19 7.55 12.43
CA HIS A 402 30.48 6.93 12.09
C HIS A 402 31.67 7.87 12.22
N HIS A 403 31.49 9.17 12.07
CA HIS A 403 32.56 10.17 12.24
C HIS A 403 32.83 10.53 13.72
N LYS A 404 32.09 10.00 14.68
CA LYS A 404 32.27 10.25 16.12
C LYS A 404 32.98 9.12 16.87
N ASN A 405 33.26 8.01 16.19
CA ASN A 405 34.04 6.87 16.70
C ASN A 405 35.40 6.80 15.99
#